data_31ccd3078f90e54e673b1377e00a99e8
#
_entry.id   31ccd3078f90e54e673b1377e00a99e8
#
_cell.length_a   1.000
_cell.length_b   1.000
_cell.length_c   1.000
_cell.angle_alpha   90.00
_cell.angle_beta   90.00
_cell.angle_gamma   90.00
#
_symmetry.space_group_name_H-M   'P 1'
#
loop_
_entity.id
_entity.type
_entity.pdbx_description
1 polymer ?
#
loop_
_entity_poly.entity_id
_entity_poly.type
_entity_poly.pdbx_seq_one_letter_code
_entity_poly.pdbx_strand_id
1 'polypeptide(L)'
;MKVGTTADRIVIEYDIRQAPQQIWAALTAPEAIASWWGDHVRLDARAGGAFREEWTDETGRTVVTSGTVSRFEPPEFLEMSWADEDWPQATQVSMVLDPVTETKTLLRLEHRGWSVLPADRRQQLIERHAAGWHHHLRDLEAYLGR
;
A
#
# COMPACT_ATOMS: atom_id res chain seq x y z
N MET A 1 -9.73 -4.48 -11.69
CA MET A 1 -8.98 -3.43 -10.96
C MET A 1 -8.97 -2.16 -11.78
N LYS A 2 -9.28 -1.05 -11.17
CA LYS A 2 -9.30 0.25 -11.83
C LYS A 2 -8.21 1.13 -11.22
N VAL A 3 -7.28 1.62 -12.06
CA VAL A 3 -6.15 2.45 -11.64
C VAL A 3 -6.25 3.81 -12.30
N GLY A 4 -6.18 4.88 -11.50
CA GLY A 4 -6.14 6.25 -11.99
C GLY A 4 -5.02 7.03 -11.33
N THR A 5 -4.39 7.92 -12.08
CA THR A 5 -3.34 8.80 -11.57
C THR A 5 -3.61 10.24 -11.95
N THR A 6 -3.23 11.15 -11.05
CA THR A 6 -3.18 12.59 -11.30
C THR A 6 -1.79 13.09 -10.92
N ALA A 7 -1.57 14.41 -11.00
CA ALA A 7 -0.29 15.01 -10.60
C ALA A 7 0.01 14.87 -9.11
N ASP A 8 -0.99 14.51 -8.27
CA ASP A 8 -0.84 14.48 -6.81
C ASP A 8 -1.30 13.18 -6.16
N ARG A 9 -1.96 12.28 -6.87
CA ARG A 9 -2.47 11.06 -6.26
C ARG A 9 -2.60 9.89 -7.22
N ILE A 10 -2.50 8.70 -6.62
CA ILE A 10 -2.81 7.42 -7.24
C ILE A 10 -4.07 6.91 -6.55
N VAL A 11 -5.06 6.47 -7.31
CA VAL A 11 -6.26 5.83 -6.77
C VAL A 11 -6.45 4.49 -7.46
N ILE A 12 -6.57 3.43 -6.66
CA ILE A 12 -6.85 2.08 -7.17
C ILE A 12 -8.11 1.57 -6.49
N GLU A 13 -9.06 1.11 -7.29
CA GLU A 13 -10.28 0.47 -6.81
C GLU A 13 -10.29 -0.98 -7.26
N TYR A 14 -10.49 -1.91 -6.33
CA TYR A 14 -10.37 -3.33 -6.59
C TYR A 14 -11.49 -4.09 -5.88
N ASP A 15 -12.34 -4.78 -6.66
CA ASP A 15 -13.33 -5.69 -6.12
C ASP A 15 -12.66 -7.03 -5.80
N ILE A 16 -12.65 -7.38 -4.53
CA ILE A 16 -12.05 -8.63 -4.04
C ILE A 16 -13.17 -9.52 -3.48
N ARG A 17 -13.19 -10.78 -3.90
CA ARG A 17 -14.23 -11.77 -3.49
C ARG A 17 -13.90 -12.38 -2.13
N GLN A 18 -13.79 -11.53 -1.11
CA GLN A 18 -13.53 -11.91 0.27
C GLN A 18 -14.24 -10.93 1.18
N ALA A 19 -14.55 -11.36 2.39
CA ALA A 19 -15.07 -10.47 3.41
C ALA A 19 -13.99 -9.50 3.90
N PRO A 20 -14.36 -8.30 4.39
CA PRO A 20 -13.36 -7.32 4.87
C PRO A 20 -12.40 -7.89 5.92
N GLN A 21 -12.87 -8.73 6.83
CA GLN A 21 -12.05 -9.30 7.89
C GLN A 21 -10.92 -10.17 7.34
N GLN A 22 -11.17 -10.89 6.25
CA GLN A 22 -10.17 -11.75 5.61
C GLN A 22 -9.11 -10.92 4.90
N ILE A 23 -9.53 -9.86 4.21
CA ILE A 23 -8.61 -8.93 3.55
C ILE A 23 -7.79 -8.19 4.60
N TRP A 24 -8.43 -7.73 5.67
CA TRP A 24 -7.77 -7.02 6.76
C TRP A 24 -6.68 -7.88 7.41
N ALA A 25 -6.98 -9.15 7.67
CA ALA A 25 -5.99 -10.08 8.21
C ALA A 25 -4.79 -10.23 7.28
N ALA A 26 -5.02 -10.31 5.97
CA ALA A 26 -3.94 -10.39 4.99
C ALA A 26 -3.10 -9.10 4.92
N LEU A 27 -3.71 -7.95 5.16
CA LEU A 27 -3.01 -6.66 5.15
C LEU A 27 -2.21 -6.41 6.43
N THR A 28 -2.52 -7.08 7.53
CA THR A 28 -1.99 -6.72 8.84
C THR A 28 -1.22 -7.83 9.55
N ALA A 29 -1.52 -9.09 9.29
CA ALA A 29 -0.84 -10.21 9.95
C ALA A 29 0.57 -10.38 9.37
N PRO A 30 1.63 -10.45 10.22
CA PRO A 30 3.01 -10.56 9.74
C PRO A 30 3.26 -11.73 8.81
N GLU A 31 2.73 -12.91 9.13
CA GLU A 31 2.90 -14.10 8.30
C GLU A 31 2.21 -13.99 6.95
N ALA A 32 1.07 -13.30 6.88
CA ALA A 32 0.37 -13.05 5.64
C ALA A 32 1.16 -12.07 4.76
N ILE A 33 1.59 -10.96 5.33
CA ILE A 33 2.41 -9.96 4.63
C ILE A 33 3.68 -10.60 4.07
N ALA A 34 4.37 -11.43 4.86
CA ALA A 34 5.55 -12.14 4.40
C ALA A 34 5.25 -13.03 3.19
N SER A 35 4.05 -13.58 3.11
CA SER A 35 3.67 -14.49 2.03
C SER A 35 3.31 -13.78 0.73
N TRP A 36 2.54 -12.70 0.79
CA TRP A 36 2.10 -12.06 -0.47
C TRP A 36 2.91 -10.80 -0.86
N TRP A 37 3.39 -10.04 0.10
CA TRP A 37 4.19 -8.83 -0.18
C TRP A 37 5.68 -9.16 -0.18
N GLY A 38 6.12 -9.86 0.84
CA GLY A 38 7.51 -10.30 0.98
C GLY A 38 7.97 -10.36 2.43
N ASP A 39 8.91 -11.25 2.69
CA ASP A 39 9.46 -11.44 4.02
C ASP A 39 10.39 -10.28 4.46
N HIS A 40 10.68 -9.37 3.54
CA HIS A 40 11.44 -8.14 3.76
C HIS A 40 10.57 -6.96 4.23
N VAL A 41 9.25 -7.16 4.31
CA VAL A 41 8.30 -6.12 4.72
C VAL A 41 7.93 -6.29 6.19
N ARG A 42 7.96 -5.19 6.92
CA ARG A 42 7.59 -5.16 8.35
C ARG A 42 6.51 -4.11 8.58
N LEU A 43 5.44 -4.53 9.21
CA LEU A 43 4.36 -3.63 9.63
C LEU A 43 3.98 -3.95 11.07
N ASP A 44 4.09 -2.95 11.93
CA ASP A 44 3.54 -3.00 13.28
C ASP A 44 2.11 -2.46 13.19
N ALA A 45 1.14 -3.38 13.11
CA ALA A 45 -0.25 -3.07 12.77
C ALA A 45 -1.02 -2.49 13.94
N ARG A 46 -0.78 -1.21 14.21
CA ARG A 46 -1.46 -0.41 15.24
C ARG A 46 -1.21 1.07 14.97
N ALA A 47 -2.04 1.93 15.53
CA ALA A 47 -1.80 3.37 15.46
C ALA A 47 -0.42 3.69 16.08
N GLY A 48 0.39 4.45 15.39
CA GLY A 48 1.77 4.75 15.80
C GLY A 48 2.78 3.67 15.43
N GLY A 49 2.35 2.54 14.89
CA GLY A 49 3.23 1.46 14.47
C GLY A 49 4.07 1.82 13.26
N ALA A 50 5.23 1.18 13.12
CA ALA A 50 6.16 1.44 12.03
C ALA A 50 5.91 0.51 10.84
N PHE A 51 6.07 1.07 9.65
CA PHE A 51 6.18 0.32 8.39
C PHE A 51 7.60 0.45 7.88
N ARG A 52 8.16 -0.67 7.38
CA ARG A 52 9.49 -0.65 6.80
C ARG A 52 9.63 -1.74 5.75
N GLU A 53 10.18 -1.36 4.61
CA GLU A 53 10.53 -2.26 3.53
C GLU A 53 11.93 -1.94 3.03
N GLU A 54 12.81 -2.94 2.99
CA GLU A 54 14.14 -2.80 2.43
C GLU A 54 14.20 -3.61 1.13
N TRP A 55 14.48 -2.94 0.02
CA TRP A 55 14.44 -3.55 -1.30
C TRP A 55 15.57 -3.04 -2.19
N THR A 56 15.80 -3.71 -3.29
CA THR A 56 16.87 -3.36 -4.23
C THR A 56 16.25 -2.87 -5.54
N ASP A 57 16.68 -1.70 -6.00
CA ASP A 57 16.19 -1.13 -7.25
C ASP A 57 16.91 -1.74 -8.47
N GLU A 58 16.53 -1.29 -9.68
CA GLU A 58 17.09 -1.80 -10.94
C GLU A 58 18.57 -1.51 -11.12
N THR A 59 19.13 -0.58 -10.35
CA THR A 59 20.57 -0.27 -10.38
C THR A 59 21.39 -1.12 -9.41
N GLY A 60 20.72 -1.96 -8.60
CA GLY A 60 21.37 -2.75 -7.57
C GLY A 60 21.54 -2.02 -6.24
N ARG A 61 21.00 -0.80 -6.13
CA ARG A 61 21.05 -0.01 -4.90
C ARG A 61 19.96 -0.47 -3.92
N THR A 62 20.33 -0.61 -2.67
CA THR A 62 19.37 -0.88 -1.60
C THR A 62 18.63 0.40 -1.22
N VAL A 63 17.31 0.32 -1.20
CA VAL A 63 16.41 1.42 -0.85
C VAL A 63 15.59 1.01 0.36
N VAL A 64 15.46 1.93 1.31
CA VAL A 64 14.58 1.74 2.48
C VAL A 64 13.34 2.63 2.31
N THR A 65 12.18 2.00 2.26
CA THR A 65 10.89 2.68 2.29
C THR A 65 10.32 2.52 3.69
N SER A 66 9.85 3.59 4.29
CA SER A 66 9.32 3.55 5.65
C SER A 66 8.15 4.49 5.85
N GLY A 67 7.44 4.29 6.96
CA GLY A 67 6.33 5.12 7.35
C GLY A 67 5.85 4.81 8.75
N THR A 68 4.82 5.54 9.17
CA THR A 68 4.19 5.38 10.46
C THR A 68 2.68 5.31 10.25
N VAL A 69 2.03 4.34 10.90
CA VAL A 69 0.57 4.21 10.85
C VAL A 69 -0.05 5.37 11.61
N SER A 70 -0.83 6.19 10.92
CA SER A 70 -1.52 7.36 11.49
C SER A 70 -2.96 7.04 11.90
N ARG A 71 -3.62 6.12 11.18
CA ARG A 71 -4.99 5.67 11.50
C ARG A 71 -5.09 4.17 11.35
N PHE A 72 -5.73 3.53 12.32
CA PHE A 72 -5.90 2.08 12.34
C PHE A 72 -7.29 1.75 12.88
N GLU A 73 -8.22 1.46 11.96
CA GLU A 73 -9.64 1.21 12.28
C GLU A 73 -10.06 -0.13 11.67
N PRO A 74 -9.76 -1.24 12.36
CA PRO A 74 -10.12 -2.58 11.84
C PRO A 74 -11.64 -2.76 11.72
N PRO A 75 -12.11 -3.45 10.70
CA PRO A 75 -11.39 -3.94 9.52
C PRO A 75 -11.53 -3.02 8.31
N GLU A 76 -11.70 -1.72 8.50
CA GLU A 76 -12.17 -0.79 7.48
C GLU A 76 -11.12 0.17 6.95
N PHE A 77 -10.22 0.67 7.81
CA PHE A 77 -9.38 1.79 7.42
C PHE A 77 -7.96 1.68 7.99
N LEU A 78 -6.98 1.82 7.11
CA LEU A 78 -5.56 1.88 7.45
C LEU A 78 -4.94 3.06 6.71
N GLU A 79 -4.25 3.95 7.42
CA GLU A 79 -3.51 5.04 6.81
C GLU A 79 -2.11 5.11 7.40
N MET A 80 -1.12 5.34 6.56
CA MET A 80 0.26 5.47 6.98
C MET A 80 1.01 6.47 6.10
N SER A 81 2.06 7.07 6.66
CA SER A 81 3.01 7.83 5.86
C SER A 81 3.87 6.88 5.04
N TRP A 82 4.46 7.41 3.97
CA TRP A 82 5.24 6.59 3.03
C TRP A 82 6.33 7.45 2.41
N ALA A 83 7.58 7.04 2.57
CA ALA A 83 8.71 7.74 1.97
C ALA A 83 9.89 6.79 1.77
N ASP A 84 10.58 6.95 0.64
CA ASP A 84 11.91 6.39 0.50
C ASP A 84 12.89 7.27 1.28
N GLU A 85 14.02 6.71 1.69
CA GLU A 85 14.98 7.36 2.59
C GLU A 85 15.55 8.67 2.05
N ASP A 86 15.55 8.86 0.72
CA ASP A 86 16.07 10.08 0.09
C ASP A 86 14.99 11.13 -0.21
N TRP A 87 13.74 10.88 0.16
CA TRP A 87 12.67 11.84 -0.06
C TRP A 87 12.68 12.95 0.99
N PRO A 88 12.44 14.22 0.60
CA PRO A 88 12.46 15.34 1.55
C PRO A 88 11.29 15.30 2.55
N GLN A 89 10.14 14.75 2.14
CA GLN A 89 8.96 14.63 2.98
C GLN A 89 8.20 13.36 2.60
N ALA A 90 7.35 12.89 3.51
CA ALA A 90 6.54 11.70 3.30
C ALA A 90 5.25 12.02 2.52
N THR A 91 4.84 11.05 1.73
CA THR A 91 3.51 10.97 1.14
C THR A 91 2.59 10.20 2.09
N GLN A 92 1.33 10.00 1.71
CA GLN A 92 0.33 9.27 2.52
C GLN A 92 -0.30 8.16 1.71
N VAL A 93 -0.42 6.99 2.31
CA VAL A 93 -1.13 5.85 1.73
C VAL A 93 -2.31 5.50 2.63
N SER A 94 -3.50 5.39 2.03
CA SER A 94 -4.67 4.89 2.74
C SER A 94 -5.28 3.71 2.02
N MET A 95 -5.82 2.77 2.79
CA MET A 95 -6.57 1.63 2.29
C MET A 95 -7.90 1.58 3.02
N VAL A 96 -8.98 1.57 2.24
CA VAL A 96 -10.35 1.47 2.75
C VAL A 96 -10.96 0.18 2.25
N LEU A 97 -11.56 -0.59 3.17
CA LEU A 97 -12.29 -1.81 2.83
C LEU A 97 -13.78 -1.55 3.02
N ASP A 98 -14.51 -1.54 1.92
CA ASP A 98 -15.94 -1.23 1.89
C ASP A 98 -16.71 -2.49 1.50
N PRO A 99 -17.49 -3.11 2.43
CA PRO A 99 -18.21 -4.32 2.11
C PRO A 99 -19.31 -4.05 1.09
N VAL A 100 -19.30 -4.81 -0.01
CA VAL A 100 -20.33 -4.73 -1.06
C VAL A 100 -21.39 -5.81 -0.83
N THR A 101 -20.94 -7.03 -0.51
CA THR A 101 -21.77 -8.16 -0.09
C THR A 101 -21.05 -8.89 1.04
N GLU A 102 -21.64 -9.97 1.57
CA GLU A 102 -20.99 -10.79 2.61
C GLU A 102 -19.67 -11.41 2.14
N THR A 103 -19.50 -11.59 0.82
CA THR A 103 -18.36 -12.28 0.22
C THR A 103 -17.59 -11.41 -0.77
N LYS A 104 -17.87 -10.13 -0.82
CA LYS A 104 -17.22 -9.21 -1.75
C LYS A 104 -16.98 -7.85 -1.10
N THR A 105 -15.76 -7.35 -1.24
CA THR A 105 -15.33 -6.07 -0.67
C THR A 105 -14.69 -5.21 -1.75
N LEU A 106 -15.01 -3.92 -1.76
CA LEU A 106 -14.27 -2.95 -2.56
C LEU A 106 -13.09 -2.45 -1.73
N LEU A 107 -11.88 -2.75 -2.20
CA LEU A 107 -10.66 -2.19 -1.65
C LEU A 107 -10.33 -0.94 -2.44
N ARG A 108 -10.18 0.18 -1.73
CA ARG A 108 -9.73 1.44 -2.34
C ARG A 108 -8.40 1.84 -1.72
N LEU A 109 -7.37 1.87 -2.54
CA LEU A 109 -6.06 2.38 -2.15
C LEU A 109 -5.89 3.78 -2.72
N GLU A 110 -5.44 4.71 -1.90
CA GLU A 110 -5.09 6.05 -2.33
C GLU A 110 -3.69 6.39 -1.83
N HIS A 111 -2.81 6.78 -2.73
CA HIS A 111 -1.47 7.23 -2.40
C HIS A 111 -1.34 8.68 -2.88
N ARG A 112 -1.32 9.61 -1.94
CA ARG A 112 -1.43 11.04 -2.20
C ARG A 112 -0.30 11.84 -1.57
N GLY A 113 -0.21 13.12 -1.94
CA GLY A 113 0.79 14.03 -1.39
C GLY A 113 2.07 14.09 -2.21
N TRP A 114 2.01 13.72 -3.47
CA TRP A 114 3.19 13.67 -4.34
C TRP A 114 3.81 15.04 -4.61
N SER A 115 3.06 16.13 -4.37
CA SER A 115 3.56 17.49 -4.54
C SER A 115 4.73 17.85 -3.61
N VAL A 116 4.95 17.07 -2.55
CA VAL A 116 6.11 17.25 -1.65
C VAL A 116 7.43 16.85 -2.30
N LEU A 117 7.38 16.11 -3.42
CA LEU A 117 8.57 15.65 -4.12
C LEU A 117 8.98 16.63 -5.21
N PRO A 118 10.29 16.68 -5.57
CA PRO A 118 10.76 17.54 -6.64
C PRO A 118 10.00 17.30 -7.94
N ALA A 119 9.64 18.39 -8.64
CA ALA A 119 8.81 18.33 -9.83
C ALA A 119 9.41 17.49 -10.96
N ASP A 120 10.73 17.45 -11.08
CA ASP A 120 11.44 16.71 -12.12
C ASP A 120 11.40 15.19 -11.90
N ARG A 121 11.16 14.72 -10.66
CA ARG A 121 11.10 13.29 -10.33
C ARG A 121 9.67 12.80 -10.13
N ARG A 122 8.75 13.71 -9.89
CA ARG A 122 7.39 13.39 -9.39
C ARG A 122 6.62 12.45 -10.31
N GLN A 123 6.53 12.77 -11.59
CA GLN A 123 5.74 11.97 -12.53
C GLN A 123 6.26 10.54 -12.65
N GLN A 124 7.57 10.36 -12.73
CA GLN A 124 8.18 9.04 -12.81
C GLN A 124 7.91 8.22 -11.55
N LEU A 125 7.99 8.85 -10.37
CA LEU A 125 7.73 8.18 -9.10
C LEU A 125 6.26 7.78 -8.98
N ILE A 126 5.33 8.63 -9.41
CA ILE A 126 3.91 8.31 -9.43
C ILE A 126 3.66 7.08 -10.32
N GLU A 127 4.21 7.07 -11.52
CA GLU A 127 4.03 5.95 -12.46
C GLU A 127 4.59 4.64 -11.91
N ARG A 128 5.78 4.69 -11.31
CA ARG A 128 6.41 3.52 -10.70
C ARG A 128 5.60 2.99 -9.52
N HIS A 129 5.08 3.87 -8.67
CA HIS A 129 4.28 3.47 -7.53
C HIS A 129 2.92 2.92 -7.96
N ALA A 130 2.29 3.53 -8.97
CA ALA A 130 1.03 3.00 -9.50
C ALA A 130 1.22 1.57 -10.02
N ALA A 131 2.29 1.31 -10.77
CA ALA A 131 2.62 -0.03 -11.26
C ALA A 131 2.93 -0.99 -10.11
N GLY A 132 3.67 -0.53 -9.10
CA GLY A 132 4.02 -1.33 -7.93
C GLY A 132 2.79 -1.71 -7.11
N TRP A 133 1.90 -0.77 -6.84
CA TRP A 133 0.66 -1.05 -6.13
C TRP A 133 -0.24 -2.02 -6.90
N HIS A 134 -0.34 -1.85 -8.20
CA HIS A 134 -1.10 -2.78 -9.05
C HIS A 134 -0.57 -4.21 -8.89
N HIS A 135 0.75 -4.36 -8.95
CA HIS A 135 1.40 -5.65 -8.78
C HIS A 135 1.15 -6.24 -7.38
N HIS A 136 1.33 -5.45 -6.33
CA HIS A 136 1.11 -5.88 -4.96
C HIS A 136 -0.34 -6.31 -4.70
N LEU A 137 -1.31 -5.56 -5.21
CA LEU A 137 -2.72 -5.91 -5.01
C LEU A 137 -3.11 -7.16 -5.77
N ARG A 138 -2.50 -7.43 -6.90
CA ARG A 138 -2.68 -8.71 -7.60
C ARG A 138 -2.12 -9.88 -6.81
N ASP A 139 -0.97 -9.69 -6.17
CA ASP A 139 -0.37 -10.71 -5.30
C ASP A 139 -1.25 -10.94 -4.06
N LEU A 140 -1.83 -9.89 -3.51
CA LEU A 140 -2.79 -9.99 -2.42
C LEU A 140 -4.00 -10.83 -2.81
N GLU A 141 -4.58 -10.56 -3.98
CA GLU A 141 -5.73 -11.31 -4.47
C GLU A 141 -5.38 -12.78 -4.67
N ALA A 142 -4.23 -13.07 -5.27
CA ALA A 142 -3.77 -14.44 -5.46
C ALA A 142 -3.58 -15.18 -4.14
N TYR A 143 -3.04 -14.49 -3.12
CA TYR A 143 -2.89 -15.04 -1.78
C TYR A 143 -4.25 -15.38 -1.16
N LEU A 144 -5.21 -14.47 -1.28
CA LEU A 144 -6.56 -14.65 -0.72
C LEU A 144 -7.35 -15.77 -1.41
N GLY A 145 -7.02 -16.07 -2.66
CA GLY A 145 -7.68 -17.12 -3.43
C GLY A 145 -7.15 -18.54 -3.18
N ARG A 146 -6.16 -18.68 -2.32
CA ARG A 146 -5.56 -19.99 -2.01
C ARG A 146 -6.42 -20.85 -1.11
#